data_aa2c525e0d988933461da0a0de828e46
#
_entry.id   aa2c525e0d988933461da0a0de828e46
#
_cell.length_a   1.000
_cell.length_b   1.000
_cell.length_c   1.000
_cell.angle_alpha   90.00
_cell.angle_beta   90.00
_cell.angle_gamma   90.00
#
_symmetry.space_group_name_H-M   'P 1'
#
loop_
_entity.id
_entity.type
_entity.pdbx_description
1 polymer ?
#
loop_
_entity_poly.entity_id
_entity_poly.type
_entity_poly.pdbx_seq_one_letter_code
_entity_poly.pdbx_strand_id
1 'polypeptide(L)'
;MKITVEDNSLQVAKNFEKQVREQPQIVKTALGRTAEFLMGLIKQRTQRGMSADGNSFPPYTEAYKTFRQKAGRQTQYPDLNFSGQMLSNITQRSNPSYAIIYFANKFQNTKALGNQNKRKFFAIGAREIQPVMNVFMKEFNKLSTIK
;
A
#
# COMPACT_ATOMS: atom_id res chain seq x y z
N MET A 1 20.15 -36.06 27.63
CA MET A 1 18.97 -35.17 27.66
C MET A 1 18.47 -34.98 26.25
N LYS A 2 17.24 -35.41 25.97
CA LYS A 2 16.63 -35.27 24.65
C LYS A 2 15.77 -34.01 24.68
N ILE A 3 16.13 -32.99 23.93
CA ILE A 3 15.31 -31.77 23.76
C ILE A 3 14.40 -32.04 22.57
N THR A 4 13.10 -32.14 22.82
CA THR A 4 12.10 -32.22 21.76
C THR A 4 11.50 -30.80 21.59
N VAL A 5 11.70 -30.20 20.44
CA VAL A 5 11.03 -28.94 20.07
C VAL A 5 9.72 -29.33 19.39
N GLU A 6 8.60 -29.06 20.01
CA GLU A 6 7.31 -29.20 19.38
C GLU A 6 7.04 -28.00 18.49
N ASP A 7 7.01 -28.23 17.19
CA ASP A 7 6.60 -27.22 16.22
C ASP A 7 5.07 -27.23 16.10
N ASN A 8 4.42 -26.24 16.68
CA ASN A 8 2.97 -26.05 16.59
C ASN A 8 2.54 -25.06 15.50
N SER A 9 3.48 -24.64 14.63
CA SER A 9 3.22 -23.65 13.59
C SER A 9 2.07 -24.06 12.67
N LEU A 10 2.01 -25.34 12.30
CA LEU A 10 0.93 -25.88 11.47
C LEU A 10 -0.45 -25.80 12.19
N GLN A 11 -0.49 -26.07 13.50
CA GLN A 11 -1.73 -25.95 14.26
C GLN A 11 -2.17 -24.49 14.39
N VAL A 12 -1.23 -23.59 14.60
CA VAL A 12 -1.49 -22.14 14.64
C VAL A 12 -2.04 -21.68 13.28
N ALA A 13 -1.43 -22.10 12.18
CA ALA A 13 -1.91 -21.80 10.84
C ALA A 13 -3.33 -22.29 10.59
N LYS A 14 -3.63 -23.54 10.94
CA LYS A 14 -4.99 -24.12 10.81
C LYS A 14 -6.03 -23.38 11.65
N ASN A 15 -5.69 -23.01 12.87
CA ASN A 15 -6.58 -22.23 13.73
C ASN A 15 -6.86 -20.84 13.14
N PHE A 16 -5.84 -20.19 12.59
CA PHE A 16 -5.98 -18.92 11.91
C PHE A 16 -6.88 -19.04 10.67
N GLU A 17 -6.66 -20.03 9.82
CA GLU A 17 -7.51 -20.30 8.65
C GLU A 17 -8.97 -20.51 9.04
N LYS A 18 -9.21 -21.25 10.12
CA LYS A 18 -10.56 -21.46 10.66
C LYS A 18 -11.19 -20.14 11.10
N GLN A 19 -10.47 -19.32 11.86
CA GLN A 19 -10.95 -18.01 12.31
C GLN A 19 -11.28 -17.07 11.13
N VAL A 20 -10.42 -17.03 10.12
CA VAL A 20 -10.64 -16.25 8.89
C VAL A 20 -11.93 -16.68 8.21
N ARG A 21 -12.18 -17.98 8.11
CA ARG A 21 -13.37 -18.55 7.47
C ARG A 21 -14.66 -18.28 8.25
N GLU A 22 -14.59 -18.31 9.58
CA GLU A 22 -15.75 -18.14 10.46
C GLU A 22 -16.09 -16.66 10.72
N GLN A 23 -15.20 -15.73 10.41
CA GLN A 23 -15.37 -14.29 10.70
C GLN A 23 -15.18 -13.40 9.47
N PRO A 24 -15.99 -13.60 8.40
CA PRO A 24 -15.77 -12.91 7.12
C PRO A 24 -15.85 -11.38 7.22
N GLN A 25 -16.70 -10.84 8.09
CA GLN A 25 -16.82 -9.39 8.25
C GLN A 25 -15.61 -8.77 8.96
N ILE A 26 -15.02 -9.51 9.90
CA ILE A 26 -13.77 -9.10 10.55
C ILE A 26 -12.63 -9.09 9.54
N VAL A 27 -12.51 -10.13 8.71
CA VAL A 27 -11.52 -10.20 7.63
C VAL A 27 -11.69 -9.01 6.67
N LYS A 28 -12.91 -8.75 6.22
CA LYS A 28 -13.21 -7.60 5.35
C LYS A 28 -12.72 -6.28 5.96
N THR A 29 -13.04 -6.05 7.23
CA THR A 29 -12.66 -4.82 7.93
C THR A 29 -11.14 -4.73 8.12
N ALA A 30 -10.49 -5.82 8.52
CA ALA A 30 -9.03 -5.87 8.66
C ALA A 30 -8.32 -5.63 7.33
N LEU A 31 -8.79 -6.24 6.23
CA LEU A 31 -8.28 -5.99 4.88
C LEU A 31 -8.45 -4.55 4.44
N GLY A 32 -9.60 -3.93 4.72
CA GLY A 32 -9.85 -2.51 4.40
C GLY A 32 -8.86 -1.59 5.10
N ARG A 33 -8.67 -1.76 6.41
CA ARG A 33 -7.70 -0.98 7.20
C ARG A 33 -6.26 -1.21 6.76
N THR A 34 -5.93 -2.44 6.40
CA THR A 34 -4.61 -2.79 5.85
C THR A 34 -4.37 -2.10 4.51
N ALA A 35 -5.38 -2.07 3.64
CA ALA A 35 -5.30 -1.34 2.37
C ALA A 35 -5.13 0.17 2.58
N GLU A 36 -5.81 0.77 3.55
CA GLU A 36 -5.63 2.18 3.92
C GLU A 36 -4.21 2.47 4.40
N PHE A 37 -3.64 1.59 5.21
CA PHE A 37 -2.24 1.68 5.62
C PHE A 37 -1.28 1.63 4.43
N LEU A 38 -1.47 0.66 3.51
CA LEU A 38 -0.67 0.54 2.29
C LEU A 38 -0.82 1.78 1.38
N MET A 39 -2.03 2.33 1.25
CA MET A 39 -2.24 3.58 0.52
C MET A 39 -1.42 4.73 1.12
N GLY A 40 -1.35 4.82 2.44
CA GLY A 40 -0.50 5.78 3.14
C GLY A 40 0.98 5.61 2.81
N LEU A 41 1.49 4.37 2.83
CA LEU A 41 2.87 4.06 2.46
C LEU A 41 3.17 4.45 1.00
N ILE A 42 2.30 4.08 0.07
CA ILE A 42 2.44 4.43 -1.35
C ILE A 42 2.52 5.95 -1.54
N LYS A 43 1.60 6.70 -0.94
CA LYS A 43 1.58 8.15 -1.02
C LYS A 43 2.84 8.79 -0.43
N GLN A 44 3.21 8.40 0.76
CA GLN A 44 4.38 8.93 1.46
C GLN A 44 5.68 8.66 0.70
N ARG A 45 5.88 7.41 0.25
CA ARG A 45 7.05 7.01 -0.53
C ARG A 45 7.13 7.79 -1.84
N THR A 46 6.02 7.87 -2.57
CA THR A 46 5.92 8.61 -3.85
C THR A 46 6.26 10.08 -3.68
N GLN A 47 5.72 10.72 -2.65
CA GLN A 47 6.00 12.13 -2.35
C GLN A 47 7.46 12.39 -1.94
N ARG A 48 8.19 11.36 -1.52
CA ARG A 48 9.63 11.40 -1.26
C ARG A 48 10.48 11.09 -2.49
N GLY A 49 9.85 10.88 -3.65
CA GLY A 49 10.56 10.58 -4.90
C GLY A 49 11.07 9.15 -5.00
N MET A 50 10.46 8.20 -4.28
CA MET A 50 10.93 6.82 -4.19
C MET A 50 9.97 5.84 -4.86
N SER A 51 10.54 4.90 -5.60
CA SER A 51 9.82 3.79 -6.22
C SER A 51 9.47 2.68 -5.21
N ALA A 52 8.59 1.76 -5.60
CA ALA A 52 8.30 0.56 -4.82
C ALA A 52 9.54 -0.33 -4.57
N ASP A 53 10.51 -0.28 -5.48
CA ASP A 53 11.76 -1.02 -5.36
C ASP A 53 12.79 -0.34 -4.43
N GLY A 54 12.44 0.82 -3.87
CA GLY A 54 13.31 1.58 -2.96
C GLY A 54 14.34 2.47 -3.65
N ASN A 55 14.27 2.60 -4.98
CA ASN A 55 15.13 3.48 -5.75
C ASN A 55 14.51 4.87 -5.92
N SER A 56 15.34 5.88 -6.09
CA SER A 56 14.87 7.22 -6.45
C SER A 56 14.21 7.20 -7.84
N PHE A 57 13.17 8.01 -8.02
CA PHE A 57 12.56 8.17 -9.34
C PHE A 57 13.54 8.81 -10.32
N PRO A 58 13.48 8.42 -11.61
CA PRO A 58 14.17 9.16 -12.67
C PRO A 58 13.79 10.65 -12.64
N PRO A 59 14.75 11.57 -12.79
CA PRO A 59 14.50 13.00 -12.64
C PRO A 59 13.47 13.52 -13.65
N TYR A 60 12.89 14.67 -13.35
CA TYR A 60 12.11 15.42 -14.32
C TYR A 60 13.00 15.96 -15.44
N THR A 61 12.44 16.11 -16.64
CA THR A 61 13.11 16.84 -17.73
C THR A 61 13.30 18.32 -17.37
N GLU A 62 14.32 18.97 -17.92
CA GLU A 62 14.60 20.39 -17.64
C GLU A 62 13.40 21.29 -18.00
N ALA A 63 12.75 21.01 -19.13
CA ALA A 63 11.54 21.74 -19.53
C ALA A 63 10.43 21.62 -18.48
N TYR A 64 10.22 20.43 -17.92
CA TYR A 64 9.20 20.21 -16.90
C TYR A 64 9.60 20.82 -15.54
N LYS A 65 10.89 20.81 -15.19
CA LYS A 65 11.39 21.52 -14.00
C LYS A 65 11.10 23.01 -14.10
N THR A 66 11.40 23.62 -15.25
CA THR A 66 11.12 25.05 -15.51
C THR A 66 9.63 25.36 -15.38
N PHE A 67 8.77 24.50 -15.93
CA PHE A 67 7.32 24.63 -15.79
C PHE A 67 6.88 24.55 -14.32
N ARG A 68 7.41 23.59 -13.56
CA ARG A 68 7.11 23.43 -12.13
C ARG A 68 7.57 24.64 -11.31
N GLN A 69 8.77 25.16 -11.57
CA GLN A 69 9.30 26.36 -10.89
C GLN A 69 8.39 27.57 -11.10
N LYS A 70 7.93 27.81 -12.33
CA LYS A 70 6.98 28.88 -12.64
C LYS A 70 5.65 28.73 -11.89
N ALA A 71 5.27 27.51 -11.57
CA ALA A 71 4.08 27.17 -10.79
C ALA A 71 4.34 27.12 -9.26
N GLY A 72 5.52 27.51 -8.79
CA GLY A 72 5.89 27.49 -7.38
C GLY A 72 6.01 26.09 -6.79
N ARG A 73 6.32 25.08 -7.63
CA ARG A 73 6.47 23.68 -7.21
C ARG A 73 7.93 23.29 -7.06
N GLN A 74 8.22 22.41 -6.13
CA GLN A 74 9.56 21.87 -5.93
C GLN A 74 10.03 21.08 -7.17
N THR A 75 11.35 21.06 -7.42
CA THR A 75 11.96 20.43 -8.60
C THR A 75 13.16 19.54 -8.25
N GLN A 76 13.46 19.38 -6.97
CA GLN A 76 14.63 18.63 -6.51
C GLN A 76 14.52 17.14 -6.84
N TYR A 77 13.30 16.59 -6.76
CA TYR A 77 13.00 15.20 -7.09
C TYR A 77 11.55 15.06 -7.58
N PRO A 78 11.24 14.04 -8.37
CA PRO A 78 9.86 13.75 -8.75
C PRO A 78 9.06 13.26 -7.55
N ASP A 79 7.98 13.97 -7.24
CA ASP A 79 7.05 13.62 -6.15
C ASP A 79 5.67 13.19 -6.66
N LEU A 80 5.47 13.20 -7.98
CA LEU A 80 4.20 12.95 -8.67
C LEU A 80 3.03 13.79 -8.12
N ASN A 81 3.36 14.94 -7.52
CA ASN A 81 2.43 15.84 -6.87
C ASN A 81 2.50 17.23 -7.48
N PHE A 82 1.71 17.49 -8.51
CA PHE A 82 1.56 18.84 -9.05
C PHE A 82 0.37 19.56 -8.42
N SER A 83 -0.84 19.00 -8.55
CA SER A 83 -2.08 19.50 -7.96
C SER A 83 -2.57 18.67 -6.75
N GLY A 84 -1.93 17.55 -6.48
CA GLY A 84 -2.37 16.59 -5.46
C GLY A 84 -3.48 15.65 -5.91
N GLN A 85 -4.16 15.94 -7.01
CA GLN A 85 -5.36 15.22 -7.44
C GLN A 85 -5.12 13.74 -7.75
N MET A 86 -3.98 13.38 -8.34
CA MET A 86 -3.71 11.99 -8.68
C MET A 86 -3.55 11.13 -7.42
N LEU A 87 -2.69 11.51 -6.50
CA LEU A 87 -2.43 10.73 -5.28
C LEU A 87 -3.61 10.76 -4.31
N SER A 88 -4.36 11.86 -4.24
CA SER A 88 -5.58 11.93 -3.41
C SER A 88 -6.72 11.07 -3.94
N ASN A 89 -6.69 10.71 -5.22
CA ASN A 89 -7.72 9.90 -5.87
C ASN A 89 -7.55 8.39 -5.67
N ILE A 90 -6.45 7.96 -5.02
CA ILE A 90 -6.25 6.56 -4.62
C ILE A 90 -7.28 6.22 -3.55
N THR A 91 -8.01 5.15 -3.78
CA THR A 91 -9.03 4.62 -2.86
C THR A 91 -8.95 3.10 -2.77
N GLN A 92 -9.75 2.51 -1.92
CA GLN A 92 -9.80 1.06 -1.74
C GLN A 92 -11.24 0.56 -1.64
N ARG A 93 -11.42 -0.71 -1.92
CA ARG A 93 -12.60 -1.49 -1.50
C ARG A 93 -12.15 -2.86 -1.03
N SER A 94 -12.82 -3.41 -0.06
CA SER A 94 -12.52 -4.72 0.48
C SER A 94 -13.76 -5.62 0.52
N ASN A 95 -13.52 -6.91 0.45
CA ASN A 95 -14.47 -7.97 0.73
C ASN A 95 -13.80 -9.01 1.66
N PRO A 96 -14.48 -10.10 2.05
CA PRO A 96 -13.87 -11.10 2.94
C PRO A 96 -12.68 -11.87 2.35
N SER A 97 -12.40 -11.75 1.05
CA SER A 97 -11.34 -12.51 0.38
C SER A 97 -10.14 -11.65 -0.01
N TYR A 98 -10.36 -10.37 -0.30
CA TYR A 98 -9.31 -9.45 -0.76
C TYR A 98 -9.66 -7.98 -0.53
N ALA A 99 -8.66 -7.13 -0.61
CA ALA A 99 -8.82 -5.69 -0.80
C ALA A 99 -8.18 -5.26 -2.12
N ILE A 100 -8.80 -4.29 -2.78
CA ILE A 100 -8.28 -3.68 -4.01
C ILE A 100 -8.01 -2.20 -3.73
N ILE A 101 -6.83 -1.73 -4.14
CA ILE A 101 -6.48 -0.31 -4.18
C ILE A 101 -6.52 0.14 -5.63
N TYR A 102 -7.18 1.25 -5.92
CA TYR A 102 -7.37 1.73 -7.27
C TYR A 102 -7.55 3.26 -7.32
N PHE A 103 -7.57 3.82 -8.52
CA PHE A 103 -7.90 5.23 -8.74
C PHE A 103 -9.40 5.35 -9.07
N ALA A 104 -10.14 6.09 -8.26
CA ALA A 104 -11.59 6.22 -8.41
C ALA A 104 -12.01 6.94 -9.70
N ASN A 105 -11.17 7.85 -10.20
CA ASN A 105 -11.43 8.65 -11.38
C ASN A 105 -10.60 8.16 -12.58
N LYS A 106 -11.25 7.91 -13.73
CA LYS A 106 -10.61 7.42 -14.95
C LYS A 106 -9.46 8.32 -15.44
N PHE A 107 -9.62 9.63 -15.34
CA PHE A 107 -8.60 10.58 -15.77
C PHE A 107 -7.35 10.50 -14.89
N GLN A 108 -7.52 10.37 -13.58
CA GLN A 108 -6.40 10.19 -12.66
C GLN A 108 -5.72 8.82 -12.83
N ASN A 109 -6.51 7.78 -13.13
CA ASN A 109 -5.97 6.47 -13.48
C ASN A 109 -5.09 6.52 -14.74
N THR A 110 -5.51 7.24 -15.79
CA THR A 110 -4.70 7.42 -17.01
C THR A 110 -3.38 8.13 -16.70
N LYS A 111 -3.40 9.17 -15.87
CA LYS A 111 -2.17 9.84 -15.40
C LYS A 111 -1.26 8.89 -14.62
N ALA A 112 -1.85 8.09 -13.74
CA ALA A 112 -1.10 7.10 -12.95
C ALA A 112 -0.43 6.06 -13.84
N LEU A 113 -1.13 5.51 -14.81
CA LEU A 113 -0.57 4.56 -15.79
C LEU A 113 0.62 5.16 -16.58
N GLY A 114 0.49 6.41 -17.04
CA GLY A 114 1.58 7.11 -17.73
C GLY A 114 2.83 7.31 -16.85
N ASN A 115 2.65 7.51 -15.55
CA ASN A 115 3.77 7.60 -14.60
C ASN A 115 4.31 6.23 -14.20
N GLN A 116 3.48 5.22 -14.08
CA GLN A 116 3.87 3.87 -13.64
C GLN A 116 4.96 3.25 -14.51
N ASN A 117 4.88 3.46 -15.83
CA ASN A 117 5.87 2.95 -16.78
C ASN A 117 7.28 3.51 -16.56
N LYS A 118 7.38 4.76 -16.10
CA LYS A 118 8.66 5.44 -15.85
C LYS A 118 9.07 5.38 -14.38
N ARG A 119 8.10 5.33 -13.49
CA ARG A 119 8.28 5.44 -12.03
C ARG A 119 7.32 4.47 -11.36
N LYS A 120 7.79 3.30 -11.01
CA LYS A 120 7.00 2.24 -10.37
C LYS A 120 6.57 2.66 -8.95
N PHE A 121 5.57 3.51 -8.87
CA PHE A 121 5.08 4.06 -7.60
C PHE A 121 3.89 3.29 -7.05
N PHE A 122 2.99 2.81 -7.90
CA PHE A 122 1.77 2.13 -7.52
C PHE A 122 1.98 0.62 -7.45
N ALA A 123 2.69 0.19 -6.44
CA ALA A 123 2.97 -1.21 -6.13
C ALA A 123 3.33 -1.36 -4.65
N ILE A 124 3.25 -2.56 -4.12
CA ILE A 124 3.82 -2.90 -2.83
C ILE A 124 5.31 -3.16 -2.98
N GLY A 125 6.14 -2.52 -2.18
CA GLY A 125 7.57 -2.77 -2.15
C GLY A 125 7.91 -3.99 -1.28
N ALA A 126 9.01 -4.69 -1.60
CA ALA A 126 9.42 -5.87 -0.82
C ALA A 126 9.59 -5.56 0.69
N ARG A 127 10.08 -4.37 1.02
CA ARG A 127 10.24 -3.91 2.42
C ARG A 127 8.92 -3.56 3.11
N GLU A 128 7.85 -3.41 2.35
CA GLU A 128 6.52 -3.04 2.86
C GLU A 128 5.65 -4.27 3.17
N ILE A 129 5.99 -5.44 2.63
CA ILE A 129 5.19 -6.66 2.78
C ILE A 129 5.01 -7.01 4.26
N GLN A 130 6.10 -7.09 5.03
CA GLN A 130 6.03 -7.46 6.44
C GLN A 130 5.27 -6.44 7.29
N PRO A 131 5.52 -5.12 7.19
CA PRO A 131 4.69 -4.11 7.86
C PRO A 131 3.21 -4.21 7.53
N VAL A 132 2.86 -4.43 6.26
CA VAL A 132 1.46 -4.58 5.80
C VAL A 132 0.82 -5.82 6.41
N MET A 133 1.52 -6.96 6.43
CA MET A 133 1.05 -8.19 7.08
C MET A 133 0.86 -8.00 8.58
N ASN A 134 1.78 -7.31 9.25
CA ASN A 134 1.68 -7.02 10.68
C ASN A 134 0.45 -6.16 11.01
N VAL A 135 0.13 -5.19 10.16
CA VAL A 135 -1.10 -4.38 10.32
C VAL A 135 -2.34 -5.26 10.18
N PHE A 136 -2.39 -6.14 9.16
CA PHE A 136 -3.50 -7.06 9.00
C PHE A 136 -3.71 -7.94 10.24
N MET A 137 -2.66 -8.57 10.72
CA MET A 137 -2.71 -9.44 11.90
C MET A 137 -3.15 -8.67 13.15
N LYS A 138 -2.62 -7.48 13.35
CA LYS A 138 -3.00 -6.61 14.48
C LYS A 138 -4.49 -6.24 14.42
N GLU A 139 -4.98 -5.80 13.28
CA GLU A 139 -6.38 -5.42 13.11
C GLU A 139 -7.33 -6.62 13.23
N PHE A 140 -6.97 -7.75 12.63
CA PHE A 140 -7.74 -8.98 12.73
C PHE A 140 -7.85 -9.44 14.18
N ASN A 141 -6.74 -9.51 14.92
CA ASN A 141 -6.73 -9.94 16.32
C ASN A 141 -7.53 -9.00 17.21
N LYS A 142 -7.36 -7.67 17.01
CA LYS A 142 -8.11 -6.65 17.74
C LYS A 142 -9.62 -6.80 17.55
N LEU A 143 -10.08 -7.00 16.33
CA LEU A 143 -11.49 -7.15 16.00
C LEU A 143 -12.06 -8.49 16.46
N SER A 144 -11.26 -9.57 16.45
CA SER A 144 -11.65 -10.91 16.90
C SER A 144 -11.82 -11.01 18.41
N THR A 145 -11.13 -10.17 19.20
CA THR A 145 -11.20 -10.16 20.66
C THR A 145 -12.34 -9.31 21.23
N ILE A 146 -12.94 -8.44 20.41
CA ILE A 146 -14.13 -7.67 20.80
C ILE A 146 -15.36 -8.56 20.58
N LYS A 147 -15.72 -9.36 21.59
CA LYS A 147 -17.01 -10.06 21.68
C LYS A 147 -17.86 -9.44 22.77
#